data_cb9420995d443c4dc0d68b9c833ab607
#
_entry.id   cb9420995d443c4dc0d68b9c833ab607
#
_cell.length_a   1.000
_cell.length_b   1.000
_cell.length_c   1.000
_cell.angle_alpha   90.00
_cell.angle_beta   90.00
_cell.angle_gamma   90.00
#
_symmetry.space_group_name_H-M   'P 1'
#
loop_
_entity.id
_entity.type
_entity.pdbx_description
1 polymer ?
#
loop_
_entity_poly.entity_id
_entity_poly.type
_entity_poly.pdbx_seq_one_letter_code
_entity_poly.pdbx_strand_id
1 'polypeptide(L)'
;MSIGGKKVKFELLAEDDAADPKQGTAAAQKLVDSKVNGVIGHLNSGTSIPASKIYSDAGIPQISPSSTNPKFTRQGYKTTFRVVADDVHLGGTLGRFAIGELKAKNIAVIDDRTAYGQGVADEFEKAAKAAGATVVGREFTTDKATDFTAILTTIKGKKPDLVFFGGMDAVAGPMIKQMKSLGLNAKFVGGDGICTNEIIKLGGDAVGNNQVFCAEAGGIDEKSSAAFKAKFKKRFNVDVQIYAPYAYDSVNLMVDAMVKANSSDPAKYLPVLAKTADYKGVTGDIAFDEKGDVKNGALTLFTYKAGKRELLKIVR
;
A
#
# COMPACT_ATOMS: atom_id res chain seq x y z
N MET A 1 17.38 -12.08 23.24
CA MET A 1 17.07 -10.69 23.57
C MET A 1 16.57 -10.61 25.00
N SER A 2 16.76 -9.49 25.69
CA SER A 2 16.29 -9.32 27.08
C SER A 2 15.34 -8.14 27.16
N ILE A 3 14.20 -8.32 27.81
CA ILE A 3 13.19 -7.30 28.09
C ILE A 3 12.78 -7.44 29.55
N GLY A 4 12.77 -6.35 30.32
CA GLY A 4 12.44 -6.39 31.75
C GLY A 4 13.41 -7.24 32.60
N GLY A 5 14.69 -7.30 32.17
CA GLY A 5 15.70 -8.15 32.83
C GLY A 5 15.53 -9.65 32.56
N LYS A 6 14.54 -10.06 31.78
CA LYS A 6 14.28 -11.48 31.45
C LYS A 6 14.64 -11.77 30.00
N LYS A 7 15.20 -12.96 29.74
CA LYS A 7 15.40 -13.47 28.38
C LYS A 7 14.04 -13.80 27.78
N VAL A 8 13.70 -13.14 26.64
CA VAL A 8 12.42 -13.35 25.94
C VAL A 8 12.65 -14.08 24.62
N LYS A 9 11.65 -14.88 24.24
CA LYS A 9 11.50 -15.50 22.92
C LYS A 9 10.20 -14.95 22.33
N PHE A 10 10.26 -14.46 21.10
CA PHE A 10 9.07 -14.06 20.35
C PHE A 10 8.47 -15.26 19.65
N GLU A 11 7.15 -15.33 19.65
CA GLU A 11 6.35 -16.29 18.92
C GLU A 11 5.47 -15.56 17.90
N LEU A 12 5.38 -16.09 16.70
CA LEU A 12 4.55 -15.56 15.63
C LEU A 12 3.27 -16.37 15.54
N LEU A 13 2.12 -15.71 15.76
CA LEU A 13 0.80 -16.22 15.43
C LEU A 13 0.40 -15.62 14.09
N ALA A 14 0.24 -16.47 13.05
CA ALA A 14 -0.10 -16.03 11.71
C ALA A 14 -1.57 -16.32 11.42
N GLU A 15 -2.29 -15.31 10.92
CA GLU A 15 -3.67 -15.40 10.47
C GLU A 15 -3.78 -14.83 9.06
N ASP A 16 -4.70 -15.39 8.26
CA ASP A 16 -5.02 -14.93 6.91
C ASP A 16 -6.44 -14.34 6.91
N ASP A 17 -6.56 -13.10 6.46
CA ASP A 17 -7.85 -12.39 6.36
C ASP A 17 -8.47 -12.48 4.95
N ALA A 18 -7.79 -13.17 4.01
CA ALA A 18 -8.21 -13.37 2.62
C ALA A 18 -8.66 -12.07 1.91
N ALA A 19 -8.16 -10.91 2.35
CA ALA A 19 -8.58 -9.57 1.90
C ALA A 19 -10.09 -9.28 2.10
N ASP A 20 -10.78 -10.09 2.91
CA ASP A 20 -12.20 -9.93 3.22
C ASP A 20 -12.39 -9.22 4.57
N PRO A 21 -13.14 -8.10 4.64
CA PRO A 21 -13.32 -7.33 5.87
C PRO A 21 -13.92 -8.12 7.05
N LYS A 22 -14.80 -9.10 6.77
CA LYS A 22 -15.41 -9.93 7.82
C LYS A 22 -14.39 -10.93 8.36
N GLN A 23 -13.59 -11.55 7.47
CA GLN A 23 -12.49 -12.42 7.90
C GLN A 23 -11.41 -11.61 8.63
N GLY A 24 -11.13 -10.38 8.20
CA GLY A 24 -10.23 -9.48 8.90
C GLY A 24 -10.64 -9.19 10.34
N THR A 25 -11.93 -8.95 10.58
CA THR A 25 -12.44 -8.76 11.94
C THR A 25 -12.41 -10.06 12.76
N ALA A 26 -12.69 -11.21 12.16
CA ALA A 26 -12.61 -12.50 12.83
C ALA A 26 -11.16 -12.85 13.21
N ALA A 27 -10.19 -12.64 12.30
CA ALA A 27 -8.77 -12.81 12.57
C ALA A 27 -8.30 -11.88 13.70
N ALA A 28 -8.76 -10.62 13.68
CA ALA A 28 -8.43 -9.65 14.73
C ALA A 28 -8.93 -10.12 16.09
N GLN A 29 -10.18 -10.57 16.18
CA GLN A 29 -10.75 -11.07 17.45
C GLN A 29 -9.96 -12.29 17.95
N LYS A 30 -9.63 -13.24 17.06
CA LYS A 30 -8.84 -14.43 17.42
C LYS A 30 -7.46 -14.07 17.97
N LEU A 31 -6.78 -13.06 17.38
CA LEU A 31 -5.49 -12.58 17.88
C LEU A 31 -5.64 -11.90 19.25
N VAL A 32 -6.71 -11.12 19.47
CA VAL A 32 -7.02 -10.51 20.77
C VAL A 32 -7.27 -11.59 21.83
N ASP A 33 -8.08 -12.61 21.53
CA ASP A 33 -8.37 -13.72 22.43
C ASP A 33 -7.10 -14.53 22.77
N SER A 34 -6.16 -14.60 21.81
CA SER A 34 -4.85 -15.22 22.00
C SER A 34 -3.87 -14.32 22.80
N LYS A 35 -4.29 -13.13 23.22
CA LYS A 35 -3.53 -12.17 24.04
C LYS A 35 -2.18 -11.81 23.42
N VAL A 36 -2.15 -11.56 22.10
CA VAL A 36 -0.93 -11.11 21.42
C VAL A 36 -0.45 -9.77 21.98
N ASN A 37 0.86 -9.56 21.99
CA ASN A 37 1.44 -8.32 22.51
C ASN A 37 1.46 -7.19 21.46
N GLY A 38 1.22 -7.48 20.19
CA GLY A 38 1.16 -6.51 19.11
C GLY A 38 0.84 -7.18 17.79
N VAL A 39 0.42 -6.41 16.79
CA VAL A 39 -0.01 -6.91 15.48
C VAL A 39 0.74 -6.20 14.37
N ILE A 40 1.28 -6.97 13.42
CA ILE A 40 1.81 -6.48 12.15
C ILE A 40 0.81 -6.88 11.06
N GLY A 41 0.13 -5.91 10.52
CA GLY A 41 -0.97 -6.11 9.56
C GLY A 41 -2.07 -5.04 9.75
N HIS A 42 -3.19 -5.22 9.13
CA HIS A 42 -3.43 -6.11 8.01
C HIS A 42 -2.82 -5.57 6.71
N LEU A 43 -2.89 -6.32 5.62
CA LEU A 43 -2.34 -5.85 4.35
C LEU A 43 -3.27 -4.82 3.71
N ASN A 44 -4.54 -5.16 3.54
CA ASN A 44 -5.50 -4.32 2.83
C ASN A 44 -6.14 -3.26 3.76
N SER A 45 -6.39 -2.06 3.25
CA SER A 45 -7.10 -1.01 4.00
C SER A 45 -8.51 -1.47 4.42
N GLY A 46 -9.19 -2.27 3.56
CA GLY A 46 -10.51 -2.82 3.83
C GLY A 46 -10.57 -3.78 5.01
N THR A 47 -9.48 -4.44 5.35
CA THR A 47 -9.36 -5.31 6.53
C THR A 47 -8.75 -4.58 7.72
N SER A 48 -7.74 -3.72 7.49
CA SER A 48 -7.09 -2.95 8.56
C SER A 48 -8.02 -1.99 9.29
N ILE A 49 -8.89 -1.28 8.55
CA ILE A 49 -9.78 -0.27 9.12
C ILE A 49 -10.76 -0.88 10.15
N PRO A 50 -11.54 -1.91 9.83
CA PRO A 50 -12.44 -2.51 10.82
C PRO A 50 -11.68 -3.27 11.93
N ALA A 51 -10.58 -3.94 11.62
CA ALA A 51 -9.75 -4.64 12.60
C ALA A 51 -9.14 -3.69 13.64
N SER A 52 -8.77 -2.48 13.23
CA SER A 52 -8.14 -1.50 14.13
C SER A 52 -8.99 -1.11 15.33
N LYS A 53 -10.33 -1.14 15.19
CA LYS A 53 -11.22 -0.92 16.33
C LYS A 53 -11.08 -2.04 17.36
N ILE A 54 -11.03 -3.29 16.92
CA ILE A 54 -10.94 -4.47 17.80
C ILE A 54 -9.62 -4.42 18.58
N TYR A 55 -8.50 -4.13 17.89
CA TYR A 55 -7.21 -3.97 18.55
C TYR A 55 -7.16 -2.77 19.47
N SER A 56 -7.78 -1.64 19.09
CA SER A 56 -7.87 -0.45 19.94
C SER A 56 -8.63 -0.70 21.23
N ASP A 57 -9.77 -1.38 21.15
CA ASP A 57 -10.58 -1.72 22.32
C ASP A 57 -9.82 -2.66 23.27
N ALA A 58 -8.94 -3.50 22.75
CA ALA A 58 -8.07 -4.38 23.53
C ALA A 58 -6.74 -3.74 23.96
N GLY A 59 -6.46 -2.51 23.53
CA GLY A 59 -5.21 -1.80 23.84
C GLY A 59 -3.98 -2.37 23.13
N ILE A 60 -4.14 -3.14 22.05
CA ILE A 60 -3.07 -3.82 21.31
C ILE A 60 -2.60 -2.93 20.16
N PRO A 61 -1.30 -2.54 20.10
CA PRO A 61 -0.77 -1.80 18.98
C PRO A 61 -0.77 -2.59 17.67
N GLN A 62 -1.19 -1.92 16.59
CA GLN A 62 -1.21 -2.44 15.23
C GLN A 62 -0.33 -1.56 14.33
N ILE A 63 0.63 -2.17 13.63
CA ILE A 63 1.43 -1.50 12.60
C ILE A 63 1.11 -2.13 11.25
N SER A 64 0.50 -1.38 10.33
CA SER A 64 0.32 -1.86 8.96
C SER A 64 1.53 -1.53 8.10
N PRO A 65 2.10 -2.53 7.40
CA PRO A 65 3.19 -2.32 6.46
C PRO A 65 2.73 -1.87 5.07
N SER A 66 1.42 -1.71 4.84
CA SER A 66 0.87 -1.59 3.49
C SER A 66 -0.45 -0.83 3.35
N SER A 67 -1.26 -0.70 4.40
CA SER A 67 -2.56 -0.02 4.32
C SER A 67 -2.40 1.49 4.15
N THR A 68 -2.85 2.02 3.02
CA THR A 68 -2.65 3.43 2.62
C THR A 68 -3.85 4.32 2.86
N ASN A 69 -5.07 3.76 3.01
CA ASN A 69 -6.26 4.60 3.19
C ASN A 69 -6.15 5.48 4.45
N PRO A 70 -6.36 6.81 4.33
CA PRO A 70 -6.23 7.74 5.45
C PRO A 70 -7.12 7.42 6.65
N LYS A 71 -8.28 6.80 6.42
CA LYS A 71 -9.22 6.44 7.48
C LYS A 71 -8.59 5.51 8.51
N PHE A 72 -7.60 4.69 8.14
CA PHE A 72 -6.96 3.74 9.06
C PHE A 72 -6.42 4.42 10.32
N THR A 73 -5.72 5.54 10.19
CA THR A 73 -5.10 6.28 11.31
C THR A 73 -5.93 7.48 11.79
N ARG A 74 -7.04 7.80 11.09
CA ARG A 74 -7.85 9.00 11.40
C ARG A 74 -9.18 8.70 12.11
N GLN A 75 -9.33 7.47 12.65
CA GLN A 75 -10.48 7.09 13.47
C GLN A 75 -10.35 7.52 14.95
N GLY A 76 -9.22 8.13 15.33
CA GLY A 76 -8.95 8.59 16.70
C GLY A 76 -8.32 7.53 17.61
N TYR A 77 -8.02 6.32 17.11
CA TYR A 77 -7.35 5.27 17.87
C TYR A 77 -5.87 5.60 18.07
N LYS A 78 -5.35 5.36 19.25
CA LYS A 78 -3.94 5.59 19.59
C LYS A 78 -3.06 4.37 19.34
N THR A 79 -3.65 3.25 18.94
CA THR A 79 -2.98 1.98 18.72
C THR A 79 -2.62 1.70 17.26
N THR A 80 -3.04 2.57 16.32
CA THR A 80 -2.86 2.35 14.87
C THR A 80 -1.67 3.11 14.32
N PHE A 81 -0.80 2.41 13.59
CA PHE A 81 0.39 2.97 12.95
C PHE A 81 0.56 2.40 11.54
N ARG A 82 1.20 3.17 10.63
CA ARG A 82 1.63 2.70 9.32
C ARG A 82 3.04 3.16 9.01
N VAL A 83 3.79 2.35 8.28
CA VAL A 83 5.17 2.65 7.85
C VAL A 83 5.28 2.94 6.35
N VAL A 84 4.16 3.19 5.69
CA VAL A 84 4.04 3.57 4.27
C VAL A 84 3.29 4.91 4.15
N ALA A 85 3.46 5.61 3.02
CA ALA A 85 2.70 6.81 2.73
C ALA A 85 1.20 6.52 2.63
N ASP A 86 0.35 7.49 2.97
CA ASP A 86 -1.10 7.37 2.81
C ASP A 86 -1.57 7.72 1.39
N ASP A 87 -2.86 7.47 1.08
CA ASP A 87 -3.45 7.75 -0.23
C ASP A 87 -3.46 9.24 -0.58
N VAL A 88 -3.47 10.14 0.41
CA VAL A 88 -3.40 11.59 0.16
C VAL A 88 -2.07 11.92 -0.52
N HIS A 89 -0.98 11.30 -0.04
CA HIS A 89 0.33 11.47 -0.64
C HIS A 89 0.46 10.65 -1.94
N LEU A 90 0.06 9.38 -1.93
CA LEU A 90 0.16 8.46 -3.07
C LEU A 90 -0.71 8.93 -4.25
N GLY A 91 -2.01 9.04 -4.05
CA GLY A 91 -2.96 9.50 -5.09
C GLY A 91 -2.68 10.93 -5.52
N GLY A 92 -2.36 11.81 -4.55
CA GLY A 92 -1.99 13.19 -4.82
C GLY A 92 -0.76 13.33 -5.72
N THR A 93 0.28 12.55 -5.47
CA THR A 93 1.50 12.55 -6.29
C THR A 93 1.24 11.97 -7.68
N LEU A 94 0.48 10.88 -7.78
CA LEU A 94 0.11 10.28 -9.06
C LEU A 94 -0.76 11.22 -9.91
N GLY A 95 -1.68 11.96 -9.29
CA GLY A 95 -2.48 12.98 -9.98
C GLY A 95 -1.62 14.10 -10.56
N ARG A 96 -0.72 14.66 -9.78
CA ARG A 96 0.24 15.68 -10.27
C ARG A 96 1.18 15.13 -11.36
N PHE A 97 1.65 13.90 -11.20
CA PHE A 97 2.50 13.22 -12.19
C PHE A 97 1.76 13.02 -13.52
N ALA A 98 0.51 12.56 -13.48
CA ALA A 98 -0.30 12.34 -14.66
C ALA A 98 -0.46 13.61 -15.52
N ILE A 99 -0.67 14.76 -14.88
CA ILE A 99 -0.85 16.02 -15.58
C ILE A 99 0.47 16.69 -15.92
N GLY A 100 1.39 16.76 -14.95
CA GLY A 100 2.66 17.46 -15.09
C GLY A 100 3.65 16.79 -16.04
N GLU A 101 3.76 15.47 -15.97
CA GLU A 101 4.77 14.71 -16.71
C GLU A 101 4.17 13.88 -17.85
N LEU A 102 3.07 13.18 -17.62
CA LEU A 102 2.42 12.41 -18.68
C LEU A 102 1.57 13.28 -19.61
N LYS A 103 1.35 14.55 -19.26
CA LYS A 103 0.60 15.54 -20.05
C LYS A 103 -0.85 15.13 -20.34
N ALA A 104 -1.45 14.32 -19.50
CA ALA A 104 -2.83 13.93 -19.64
C ALA A 104 -3.75 15.15 -19.41
N LYS A 105 -4.81 15.25 -20.22
CA LYS A 105 -5.82 16.31 -20.12
C LYS A 105 -7.20 15.75 -19.77
N ASN A 106 -7.56 14.65 -20.43
CA ASN A 106 -8.83 13.95 -20.24
C ASN A 106 -8.55 12.63 -19.54
N ILE A 107 -9.00 12.49 -18.32
CA ILE A 107 -8.75 11.28 -17.52
C ILE A 107 -10.06 10.53 -17.24
N ALA A 108 -10.00 9.22 -17.30
CA ALA A 108 -11.03 8.34 -16.74
C ALA A 108 -10.50 7.69 -15.45
N VAL A 109 -11.36 7.53 -14.48
CA VAL A 109 -11.01 6.94 -13.18
C VAL A 109 -11.89 5.73 -12.95
N ILE A 110 -11.28 4.59 -12.59
CA ILE A 110 -11.97 3.36 -12.22
C ILE A 110 -11.48 2.96 -10.82
N ASP A 111 -12.37 2.47 -9.96
CA ASP A 111 -12.00 1.84 -8.70
C ASP A 111 -12.69 0.47 -8.53
N ASP A 112 -12.12 -0.38 -7.65
CA ASP A 112 -12.63 -1.73 -7.38
C ASP A 112 -13.61 -1.80 -6.21
N ARG A 113 -14.08 -0.66 -5.71
CA ARG A 113 -14.99 -0.54 -4.55
C ARG A 113 -14.43 -1.03 -3.22
N THR A 114 -13.16 -1.43 -3.15
CA THR A 114 -12.51 -1.64 -1.86
C THR A 114 -12.20 -0.31 -1.17
N ALA A 115 -11.97 -0.33 0.13
CA ALA A 115 -11.59 0.88 0.86
C ALA A 115 -10.26 1.46 0.34
N TYR A 116 -9.30 0.60 -0.10
CA TYR A 116 -8.07 1.03 -0.74
C TYR A 116 -8.35 1.64 -2.12
N GLY A 117 -9.00 0.89 -3.00
CA GLY A 117 -9.21 1.33 -4.39
C GLY A 117 -9.98 2.63 -4.50
N GLN A 118 -11.04 2.80 -3.71
CA GLN A 118 -11.77 4.07 -3.61
C GLN A 118 -10.89 5.19 -3.06
N GLY A 119 -10.16 4.93 -1.96
CA GLY A 119 -9.35 5.94 -1.30
C GLY A 119 -8.29 6.53 -2.22
N VAL A 120 -7.49 5.69 -2.86
CA VAL A 120 -6.43 6.16 -3.77
C VAL A 120 -7.00 6.81 -5.04
N ALA A 121 -8.13 6.32 -5.55
CA ALA A 121 -8.78 6.90 -6.72
C ALA A 121 -9.38 8.28 -6.44
N ASP A 122 -9.97 8.49 -5.28
CA ASP A 122 -10.52 9.77 -4.86
C ASP A 122 -9.42 10.83 -4.70
N GLU A 123 -8.30 10.49 -4.07
CA GLU A 123 -7.18 11.42 -3.90
C GLU A 123 -6.44 11.68 -5.22
N PHE A 124 -6.35 10.69 -6.11
CA PHE A 124 -5.83 10.89 -7.47
C PHE A 124 -6.72 11.86 -8.25
N GLU A 125 -8.03 11.62 -8.28
CA GLU A 125 -9.00 12.45 -9.01
C GLU A 125 -8.98 13.89 -8.52
N LYS A 126 -8.96 14.09 -7.20
CA LYS A 126 -8.88 15.40 -6.56
C LYS A 126 -7.61 16.16 -6.99
N ALA A 127 -6.45 15.48 -6.95
CA ALA A 127 -5.18 16.11 -7.33
C ALA A 127 -5.09 16.38 -8.83
N ALA A 128 -5.59 15.47 -9.68
CA ALA A 128 -5.61 15.66 -11.13
C ALA A 128 -6.51 16.84 -11.52
N LYS A 129 -7.71 16.96 -10.94
CA LYS A 129 -8.60 18.13 -11.13
C LYS A 129 -7.93 19.43 -10.69
N ALA A 130 -7.29 19.44 -9.52
CA ALA A 130 -6.57 20.61 -9.02
C ALA A 130 -5.38 21.00 -9.94
N ALA A 131 -4.80 20.04 -10.66
CA ALA A 131 -3.75 20.27 -11.64
C ALA A 131 -4.28 20.62 -13.04
N GLY A 132 -5.61 20.77 -13.24
CA GLY A 132 -6.23 21.22 -14.48
C GLY A 132 -6.74 20.11 -15.41
N ALA A 133 -6.82 18.86 -14.96
CA ALA A 133 -7.40 17.79 -15.77
C ALA A 133 -8.92 17.82 -15.79
N THR A 134 -9.49 17.35 -16.90
CA THR A 134 -10.92 17.04 -17.02
C THR A 134 -11.15 15.56 -16.73
N VAL A 135 -11.98 15.25 -15.74
CA VAL A 135 -12.42 13.87 -15.49
C VAL A 135 -13.60 13.58 -16.43
N VAL A 136 -13.32 12.83 -17.49
CA VAL A 136 -14.32 12.48 -18.51
C VAL A 136 -15.16 11.27 -18.13
N GLY A 137 -14.73 10.47 -17.15
CA GLY A 137 -15.48 9.32 -16.64
C GLY A 137 -15.01 8.89 -15.25
N ARG A 138 -15.98 8.55 -14.40
CA ARG A 138 -15.79 7.87 -13.14
C ARG A 138 -16.62 6.60 -13.16
N GLU A 139 -15.97 5.45 -13.14
CA GLU A 139 -16.58 4.14 -13.23
C GLU A 139 -16.07 3.27 -12.07
N PHE A 140 -16.70 2.15 -11.85
CA PHE A 140 -16.28 1.21 -10.82
C PHE A 140 -16.47 -0.24 -11.25
N THR A 141 -15.68 -1.11 -10.64
CA THR A 141 -15.77 -2.56 -10.78
C THR A 141 -15.79 -3.21 -9.41
N THR A 142 -15.36 -4.48 -9.32
CA THR A 142 -15.12 -5.17 -8.05
C THR A 142 -13.71 -5.77 -8.04
N ASP A 143 -13.20 -6.06 -6.86
CA ASP A 143 -11.91 -6.72 -6.63
C ASP A 143 -11.82 -8.17 -7.17
N LYS A 144 -12.96 -8.72 -7.62
CA LYS A 144 -13.08 -10.08 -8.19
C LYS A 144 -13.52 -10.09 -9.65
N ALA A 145 -13.68 -8.91 -10.25
CA ALA A 145 -14.12 -8.81 -11.64
C ALA A 145 -13.03 -9.29 -12.61
N THR A 146 -13.46 -9.93 -13.69
CA THR A 146 -12.59 -10.44 -14.76
C THR A 146 -12.97 -9.92 -16.14
N ASP A 147 -14.16 -9.34 -16.29
CA ASP A 147 -14.63 -8.72 -17.52
C ASP A 147 -14.92 -7.24 -17.30
N PHE A 148 -14.28 -6.40 -18.11
CA PHE A 148 -14.34 -4.95 -18.06
C PHE A 148 -14.86 -4.34 -19.36
N THR A 149 -15.32 -5.19 -20.30
CA THR A 149 -15.70 -4.78 -21.66
C THR A 149 -16.71 -3.64 -21.68
N ALA A 150 -17.76 -3.71 -20.86
CA ALA A 150 -18.79 -2.70 -20.79
C ALA A 150 -18.24 -1.35 -20.29
N ILE A 151 -17.49 -1.36 -19.17
CA ILE A 151 -16.88 -0.16 -18.58
C ILE A 151 -15.88 0.47 -19.56
N LEU A 152 -14.99 -0.36 -20.14
CA LEU A 152 -13.96 0.12 -21.04
C LEU A 152 -14.52 0.64 -22.36
N THR A 153 -15.62 0.07 -22.85
CA THR A 153 -16.34 0.59 -24.04
C THR A 153 -16.94 1.96 -23.75
N THR A 154 -17.58 2.12 -22.60
CA THR A 154 -18.10 3.40 -22.13
C THR A 154 -16.99 4.47 -22.04
N ILE A 155 -15.88 4.12 -21.41
CA ILE A 155 -14.71 5.00 -21.26
C ILE A 155 -14.10 5.34 -22.62
N LYS A 156 -13.95 4.36 -23.52
CA LYS A 156 -13.40 4.58 -24.86
C LYS A 156 -14.20 5.64 -25.63
N GLY A 157 -15.54 5.64 -25.53
CA GLY A 157 -16.40 6.66 -26.13
C GLY A 157 -16.12 8.08 -25.67
N LYS A 158 -15.58 8.24 -24.45
CA LYS A 158 -15.19 9.53 -23.85
C LYS A 158 -13.78 9.99 -24.24
N LYS A 159 -13.02 9.18 -24.97
CA LYS A 159 -11.68 9.45 -25.51
C LYS A 159 -10.70 9.98 -24.46
N PRO A 160 -10.42 9.24 -23.35
CA PRO A 160 -9.44 9.68 -22.37
C PRO A 160 -8.02 9.51 -22.90
N ASP A 161 -7.11 10.36 -22.42
CA ASP A 161 -5.64 10.21 -22.62
C ASP A 161 -5.06 9.24 -21.61
N LEU A 162 -5.72 9.08 -20.45
CA LEU A 162 -5.25 8.30 -19.33
C LEU A 162 -6.44 7.66 -18.59
N VAL A 163 -6.24 6.40 -18.19
CA VAL A 163 -7.11 5.67 -17.27
C VAL A 163 -6.35 5.49 -15.96
N PHE A 164 -6.92 5.96 -14.87
CA PHE A 164 -6.47 5.64 -13.51
C PHE A 164 -7.27 4.46 -12.97
N PHE A 165 -6.58 3.52 -12.33
CA PHE A 165 -7.22 2.40 -11.65
C PHE A 165 -6.81 2.34 -10.18
N GLY A 166 -7.78 2.45 -9.28
CA GLY A 166 -7.65 2.16 -7.85
C GLY A 166 -8.04 0.71 -7.57
N GLY A 167 -7.07 -0.14 -7.33
CA GLY A 167 -7.24 -1.55 -7.07
C GLY A 167 -5.95 -2.34 -7.19
N MET A 168 -6.06 -3.66 -7.26
CA MET A 168 -4.92 -4.58 -7.23
C MET A 168 -4.56 -5.11 -8.62
N ASP A 169 -3.36 -5.64 -8.75
CA ASP A 169 -2.78 -6.20 -9.99
C ASP A 169 -3.59 -7.35 -10.58
N ALA A 170 -4.23 -8.18 -9.75
CA ALA A 170 -5.10 -9.28 -10.19
C ALA A 170 -6.27 -8.80 -11.06
N VAL A 171 -6.76 -7.59 -10.82
CA VAL A 171 -7.83 -6.93 -11.60
C VAL A 171 -7.24 -6.08 -12.73
N ALA A 172 -6.17 -5.33 -12.43
CA ALA A 172 -5.54 -4.42 -13.37
C ALA A 172 -4.94 -5.14 -14.60
N GLY A 173 -4.27 -6.28 -14.42
CA GLY A 173 -3.65 -7.02 -15.51
C GLY A 173 -4.64 -7.43 -16.60
N PRO A 174 -5.74 -8.13 -16.29
CA PRO A 174 -6.81 -8.42 -17.23
C PRO A 174 -7.47 -7.17 -17.83
N MET A 175 -7.65 -6.10 -17.04
CA MET A 175 -8.19 -4.83 -17.51
C MET A 175 -7.31 -4.21 -18.59
N ILE A 176 -5.99 -4.17 -18.40
CA ILE A 176 -5.02 -3.64 -19.38
C ILE A 176 -5.07 -4.47 -20.68
N LYS A 177 -5.18 -5.81 -20.60
CA LYS A 177 -5.36 -6.67 -21.78
C LYS A 177 -6.63 -6.30 -22.55
N GLN A 178 -7.74 -6.10 -21.86
CA GLN A 178 -9.00 -5.74 -22.47
C GLN A 178 -8.98 -4.32 -23.07
N MET A 179 -8.29 -3.37 -22.43
CA MET A 179 -8.06 -2.04 -23.02
C MET A 179 -7.35 -2.17 -24.38
N LYS A 180 -6.27 -2.97 -24.45
CA LYS A 180 -5.54 -3.23 -25.70
C LYS A 180 -6.46 -3.87 -26.76
N SER A 181 -7.18 -4.92 -26.39
CA SER A 181 -8.08 -5.65 -27.31
C SER A 181 -9.23 -4.76 -27.86
N LEU A 182 -9.72 -3.85 -27.05
CA LEU A 182 -10.73 -2.87 -27.44
C LEU A 182 -10.17 -1.67 -28.20
N GLY A 183 -8.85 -1.55 -28.34
CA GLY A 183 -8.20 -0.40 -28.95
C GLY A 183 -8.39 0.91 -28.16
N LEU A 184 -8.46 0.81 -26.83
CA LEU A 184 -8.44 1.98 -25.95
C LEU A 184 -6.97 2.38 -25.71
N ASN A 185 -6.47 3.30 -26.52
CA ASN A 185 -5.09 3.77 -26.51
C ASN A 185 -4.91 4.91 -25.50
N ALA A 186 -5.09 4.62 -24.22
CA ALA A 186 -4.85 5.53 -23.12
C ALA A 186 -3.70 5.01 -22.25
N LYS A 187 -2.95 5.89 -21.60
CA LYS A 187 -2.00 5.49 -20.56
C LYS A 187 -2.76 4.91 -19.37
N PHE A 188 -2.15 3.95 -18.69
CA PHE A 188 -2.72 3.34 -17.49
C PHE A 188 -1.90 3.69 -16.26
N VAL A 189 -2.53 4.23 -15.24
CA VAL A 189 -1.89 4.65 -13.99
C VAL A 189 -2.60 4.02 -12.81
N GLY A 190 -1.85 3.56 -11.83
CA GLY A 190 -2.42 3.08 -10.58
C GLY A 190 -1.49 3.24 -9.38
N GLY A 191 -2.00 2.94 -8.20
CA GLY A 191 -1.26 3.01 -6.95
C GLY A 191 -0.30 1.83 -6.75
N ASP A 192 0.07 1.62 -5.50
CA ASP A 192 0.98 0.56 -5.08
C ASP A 192 0.41 -0.86 -5.29
N GLY A 193 -0.90 -1.00 -5.23
CA GLY A 193 -1.60 -2.27 -5.47
C GLY A 193 -1.39 -2.86 -6.88
N ILE A 194 -1.03 -2.04 -7.87
CA ILE A 194 -0.66 -2.53 -9.20
C ILE A 194 0.86 -2.51 -9.45
N CYS A 195 1.64 -1.98 -8.52
CA CYS A 195 3.07 -1.75 -8.70
C CYS A 195 3.93 -2.97 -8.45
N THR A 196 3.51 -4.12 -8.94
CA THR A 196 4.11 -5.44 -8.74
C THR A 196 4.72 -5.99 -10.03
N ASN A 197 5.55 -7.03 -9.90
CA ASN A 197 6.00 -7.78 -11.07
C ASN A 197 4.91 -8.72 -11.61
N GLU A 198 3.90 -9.04 -10.81
CA GLU A 198 2.79 -9.92 -11.23
C GLU A 198 1.94 -9.27 -12.34
N ILE A 199 1.82 -7.95 -12.37
CA ILE A 199 1.09 -7.26 -13.43
C ILE A 199 1.66 -7.55 -14.81
N ILE A 200 2.97 -7.82 -14.92
CA ILE A 200 3.63 -8.19 -16.18
C ILE A 200 3.12 -9.54 -16.65
N LYS A 201 2.99 -10.51 -15.75
CA LYS A 201 2.45 -11.85 -16.07
C LYS A 201 0.96 -11.78 -16.40
N LEU A 202 0.20 -11.03 -15.62
CA LEU A 202 -1.25 -10.91 -15.76
C LEU A 202 -1.65 -10.09 -16.99
N GLY A 203 -0.93 -9.01 -17.29
CA GLY A 203 -1.20 -8.13 -18.42
C GLY A 203 -0.45 -8.51 -19.70
N GLY A 204 0.60 -9.36 -19.61
CA GLY A 204 1.39 -9.83 -20.75
C GLY A 204 1.99 -8.67 -21.54
N ASP A 205 1.96 -8.80 -22.87
CA ASP A 205 2.48 -7.79 -23.81
C ASP A 205 1.66 -6.49 -23.87
N ALA A 206 0.51 -6.42 -23.19
CA ALA A 206 -0.24 -5.19 -23.00
C ALA A 206 0.40 -4.28 -21.92
N VAL A 207 1.24 -4.85 -21.05
CA VAL A 207 2.02 -4.11 -20.05
C VAL A 207 3.42 -3.89 -20.61
N GLY A 208 3.69 -2.72 -21.13
CA GLY A 208 5.02 -2.43 -21.66
C GLY A 208 5.07 -1.09 -22.39
N ASN A 209 6.26 -0.78 -22.92
CA ASN A 209 6.50 0.39 -23.77
C ASN A 209 6.05 1.74 -23.16
N ASN A 210 6.24 1.89 -21.85
CA ASN A 210 5.88 3.11 -21.11
C ASN A 210 4.37 3.48 -21.21
N GLN A 211 3.49 2.49 -21.22
CA GLN A 211 2.04 2.73 -21.19
C GLN A 211 1.43 2.54 -19.80
N VAL A 212 2.10 1.81 -18.91
CA VAL A 212 1.65 1.54 -17.54
C VAL A 212 2.59 2.23 -16.54
N PHE A 213 2.01 2.96 -15.60
CA PHE A 213 2.72 3.70 -14.57
C PHE A 213 2.13 3.39 -13.21
N CYS A 214 2.98 3.35 -12.19
CA CYS A 214 2.52 3.13 -10.83
C CYS A 214 3.48 3.80 -9.81
N ALA A 215 3.05 3.86 -8.56
CA ALA A 215 3.92 4.27 -7.47
C ALA A 215 3.84 3.27 -6.31
N GLU A 216 4.98 2.88 -5.76
CA GLU A 216 5.05 2.24 -4.44
C GLU A 216 4.87 3.30 -3.34
N ALA A 217 4.11 2.97 -2.31
CA ALA A 217 3.88 3.83 -1.15
C ALA A 217 5.09 3.85 -0.19
N GLY A 218 6.29 3.85 -0.75
CA GLY A 218 7.56 3.91 -0.06
C GLY A 218 8.71 4.30 -0.97
N GLY A 219 9.76 4.85 -0.40
CA GLY A 219 10.92 5.38 -1.12
C GLY A 219 12.19 4.59 -0.83
N ILE A 220 12.16 3.28 -1.05
CA ILE A 220 13.34 2.43 -0.82
C ILE A 220 14.38 2.72 -1.88
N ASP A 221 15.52 3.25 -1.45
CA ASP A 221 16.71 3.35 -2.29
C ASP A 221 17.27 1.94 -2.56
N GLU A 222 17.62 1.66 -3.83
CA GLU A 222 18.19 0.38 -4.23
C GLU A 222 19.47 0.03 -3.46
N LYS A 223 20.29 1.02 -3.13
CA LYS A 223 21.55 0.79 -2.39
C LYS A 223 21.29 0.37 -0.95
N SER A 224 20.39 1.04 -0.25
CA SER A 224 20.05 0.71 1.15
C SER A 224 19.32 -0.64 1.25
N SER A 225 18.52 -0.99 0.26
CA SER A 225 17.77 -2.26 0.23
C SER A 225 18.57 -3.44 -0.30
N ALA A 226 19.71 -3.23 -0.98
CA ALA A 226 20.49 -4.30 -1.63
C ALA A 226 20.91 -5.39 -0.65
N ALA A 227 21.42 -5.01 0.53
CA ALA A 227 21.82 -5.96 1.57
C ALA A 227 20.64 -6.78 2.12
N PHE A 228 19.48 -6.13 2.31
CA PHE A 228 18.26 -6.81 2.72
C PHE A 228 17.79 -7.80 1.64
N LYS A 229 17.71 -7.38 0.38
CA LYS A 229 17.32 -8.21 -0.77
C LYS A 229 18.22 -9.45 -0.88
N ALA A 230 19.54 -9.28 -0.78
CA ALA A 230 20.48 -10.38 -0.85
C ALA A 230 20.32 -11.40 0.28
N LYS A 231 20.16 -10.92 1.53
CA LYS A 231 19.91 -11.78 2.69
C LYS A 231 18.58 -12.52 2.58
N PHE A 232 17.53 -11.83 2.13
CA PHE A 232 16.21 -12.39 1.94
C PHE A 232 16.23 -13.50 0.87
N LYS A 233 16.81 -13.22 -0.30
CA LYS A 233 16.98 -14.21 -1.39
C LYS A 233 17.77 -15.44 -0.93
N LYS A 234 18.88 -15.21 -0.20
CA LYS A 234 19.70 -16.31 0.35
C LYS A 234 18.92 -17.18 1.33
N ARG A 235 18.03 -16.57 2.15
CA ARG A 235 17.28 -17.29 3.18
C ARG A 235 16.07 -18.04 2.64
N PHE A 236 15.32 -17.42 1.73
CA PHE A 236 14.00 -17.89 1.31
C PHE A 236 13.97 -18.41 -0.13
N ASN A 237 15.05 -18.23 -0.91
CA ASN A 237 15.17 -18.58 -2.33
C ASN A 237 14.08 -17.94 -3.22
N VAL A 238 13.46 -16.86 -2.79
CA VAL A 238 12.51 -16.04 -3.55
C VAL A 238 12.94 -14.58 -3.54
N ASP A 239 12.45 -13.81 -4.50
CA ASP A 239 12.74 -12.38 -4.55
C ASP A 239 11.86 -11.60 -3.56
N VAL A 240 12.38 -10.48 -3.07
CA VAL A 240 11.66 -9.60 -2.15
C VAL A 240 10.42 -9.04 -2.86
N GLN A 241 9.27 -9.21 -2.23
CA GLN A 241 8.02 -8.58 -2.67
C GLN A 241 7.90 -7.17 -2.08
N ILE A 242 7.03 -6.36 -2.68
CA ILE A 242 6.89 -4.92 -2.40
C ILE A 242 6.80 -4.57 -0.90
N TYR A 243 6.04 -5.33 -0.11
CA TYR A 243 5.83 -5.00 1.31
C TYR A 243 6.74 -5.74 2.30
N ALA A 244 7.56 -6.69 1.84
CA ALA A 244 8.43 -7.47 2.73
C ALA A 244 9.40 -6.61 3.56
N PRO A 245 10.06 -5.56 3.02
CA PRO A 245 10.91 -4.68 3.81
C PRO A 245 10.13 -3.91 4.88
N TYR A 246 8.92 -3.48 4.56
CA TYR A 246 8.06 -2.74 5.50
C TYR A 246 7.54 -3.62 6.62
N ALA A 247 7.18 -4.87 6.32
CA ALA A 247 6.82 -5.85 7.35
C ALA A 247 8.01 -6.15 8.26
N TYR A 248 9.22 -6.29 7.70
CA TYR A 248 10.44 -6.48 8.46
C TYR A 248 10.71 -5.30 9.41
N ASP A 249 10.62 -4.08 8.92
CA ASP A 249 10.81 -2.89 9.74
C ASP A 249 9.72 -2.75 10.80
N SER A 250 8.47 -3.04 10.47
CA SER A 250 7.34 -2.99 11.42
C SER A 250 7.55 -3.91 12.62
N VAL A 251 8.03 -5.15 12.39
CA VAL A 251 8.36 -6.09 13.47
C VAL A 251 9.51 -5.55 14.33
N ASN A 252 10.60 -5.13 13.69
CA ASN A 252 11.78 -4.66 14.43
C ASN A 252 11.49 -3.36 15.18
N LEU A 253 10.71 -2.45 14.62
CA LEU A 253 10.28 -1.22 15.26
C LEU A 253 9.43 -1.49 16.51
N MET A 254 8.48 -2.42 16.42
CA MET A 254 7.66 -2.82 17.56
C MET A 254 8.51 -3.44 18.67
N VAL A 255 9.45 -4.31 18.30
CA VAL A 255 10.39 -4.93 19.25
C VAL A 255 11.34 -3.89 19.86
N ASP A 256 11.82 -2.92 19.09
CA ASP A 256 12.64 -1.81 19.59
C ASP A 256 11.88 -0.98 20.63
N ALA A 257 10.60 -0.69 20.38
CA ALA A 257 9.74 0.00 21.34
C ALA A 257 9.56 -0.81 22.64
N MET A 258 9.40 -2.14 22.54
CA MET A 258 9.34 -3.01 23.72
C MET A 258 10.65 -3.03 24.52
N VAL A 259 11.79 -3.03 23.84
CA VAL A 259 13.12 -2.96 24.47
C VAL A 259 13.32 -1.63 25.19
N LYS A 260 13.02 -0.52 24.52
CA LYS A 260 13.10 0.84 25.08
C LYS A 260 12.17 1.05 26.27
N ALA A 261 10.96 0.45 26.22
CA ALA A 261 10.01 0.46 27.32
C ALA A 261 10.38 -0.52 28.44
N ASN A 262 11.37 -1.39 28.22
CA ASN A 262 11.73 -2.50 29.10
C ASN A 262 10.52 -3.41 29.43
N SER A 263 9.58 -3.57 28.50
CA SER A 263 8.33 -4.31 28.68
C SER A 263 7.71 -4.71 27.34
N SER A 264 7.17 -5.92 27.24
CA SER A 264 6.32 -6.37 26.15
C SER A 264 4.82 -6.13 26.39
N ASP A 265 4.46 -5.53 27.52
CA ASP A 265 3.09 -5.15 27.83
C ASP A 265 2.67 -3.99 26.91
N PRO A 266 1.59 -4.15 26.11
CA PRO A 266 1.10 -3.11 25.19
C PRO A 266 0.91 -1.75 25.87
N ALA A 267 0.35 -1.69 27.06
CA ALA A 267 0.11 -0.45 27.80
C ALA A 267 1.41 0.32 28.11
N LYS A 268 2.53 -0.40 28.25
CA LYS A 268 3.84 0.19 28.58
C LYS A 268 4.64 0.61 27.37
N TYR A 269 4.64 -0.19 26.27
CA TYR A 269 5.46 0.14 25.12
C TYR A 269 4.74 1.00 24.08
N LEU A 270 3.40 1.02 24.05
CA LEU A 270 2.62 1.86 23.12
C LEU A 270 3.02 3.35 23.18
N PRO A 271 3.19 3.99 24.35
CA PRO A 271 3.64 5.37 24.41
C PRO A 271 5.06 5.58 23.84
N VAL A 272 5.92 4.57 23.91
CA VAL A 272 7.27 4.60 23.34
C VAL A 272 7.20 4.46 21.81
N LEU A 273 6.39 3.51 21.33
CA LEU A 273 6.15 3.31 19.89
C LEU A 273 5.59 4.58 19.25
N ALA A 274 4.59 5.21 19.86
CA ALA A 274 3.97 6.44 19.35
C ALA A 274 4.95 7.63 19.26
N LYS A 275 6.01 7.62 20.06
CA LYS A 275 7.05 8.67 20.05
C LYS A 275 8.26 8.33 19.17
N THR A 276 8.16 7.33 18.31
CA THR A 276 9.23 6.98 17.36
C THR A 276 9.56 8.19 16.48
N ALA A 277 10.83 8.64 16.50
CA ALA A 277 11.26 9.86 15.80
C ALA A 277 12.46 9.63 14.86
N ASP A 278 13.25 8.57 15.07
CA ASP A 278 14.55 8.39 14.40
C ASP A 278 14.93 6.91 14.20
N TYR A 279 13.96 6.04 14.07
CA TYR A 279 14.22 4.62 13.84
C TYR A 279 14.84 4.38 12.45
N LYS A 280 16.00 3.70 12.40
CA LYS A 280 16.74 3.38 11.17
C LYS A 280 16.32 2.01 10.65
N GLY A 281 15.35 1.98 9.74
CA GLY A 281 14.89 0.78 9.08
C GLY A 281 15.62 0.46 7.78
N VAL A 282 15.35 -0.70 7.19
CA VAL A 282 15.81 -1.04 5.83
C VAL A 282 15.02 -0.25 4.77
N THR A 283 13.86 0.29 5.14
CA THR A 283 13.02 1.15 4.30
C THR A 283 13.39 2.64 4.41
N GLY A 284 14.31 2.98 5.29
CA GLY A 284 14.73 4.35 5.59
C GLY A 284 14.43 4.77 7.02
N ASP A 285 14.45 6.07 7.26
CA ASP A 285 14.18 6.64 8.57
C ASP A 285 12.67 6.64 8.84
N ILE A 286 12.26 6.05 9.97
CA ILE A 286 10.86 5.97 10.38
C ILE A 286 10.63 6.87 11.59
N ALA A 287 9.67 7.76 11.46
CA ALA A 287 9.13 8.59 12.53
C ALA A 287 7.61 8.68 12.36
N PHE A 288 6.86 8.65 13.45
CA PHE A 288 5.41 8.80 13.40
C PHE A 288 4.96 10.23 13.71
N ASP A 289 3.88 10.63 13.07
CA ASP A 289 3.12 11.81 13.44
C ASP A 289 2.13 11.50 14.58
N GLU A 290 1.35 12.50 14.99
CA GLU A 290 0.37 12.37 16.08
C GLU A 290 -0.78 11.40 15.78
N LYS A 291 -0.97 11.05 14.50
CA LYS A 291 -2.02 10.11 14.04
C LYS A 291 -1.51 8.68 13.92
N GLY A 292 -0.17 8.48 13.95
CA GLY A 292 0.46 7.20 13.67
C GLY A 292 0.82 6.99 12.21
N ASP A 293 0.75 8.04 11.38
CA ASP A 293 1.26 8.02 10.00
C ASP A 293 2.78 8.23 9.98
N VAL A 294 3.47 7.60 9.03
CA VAL A 294 4.90 7.87 8.84
C VAL A 294 5.10 9.30 8.36
N LYS A 295 6.00 10.03 9.02
CA LYS A 295 6.40 11.36 8.57
C LYS A 295 7.26 11.27 7.30
N ASN A 296 7.02 12.16 6.36
CA ASN A 296 7.81 12.25 5.12
C ASN A 296 7.88 10.93 4.34
N GLY A 297 6.80 10.17 4.33
CA GLY A 297 6.70 8.93 3.58
C GLY A 297 7.02 9.18 2.12
N ALA A 298 8.14 8.62 1.63
CA ALA A 298 8.53 8.76 0.24
C ALA A 298 7.70 7.85 -0.67
N LEU A 299 7.69 8.15 -1.96
CA LEU A 299 7.06 7.34 -3.01
C LEU A 299 8.08 7.03 -4.10
N THR A 300 8.00 5.85 -4.66
CA THR A 300 8.83 5.48 -5.82
C THR A 300 7.94 5.24 -7.03
N LEU A 301 8.12 6.05 -8.07
CA LEU A 301 7.38 5.94 -9.33
C LEU A 301 8.10 5.00 -10.29
N PHE A 302 7.31 4.16 -10.94
CA PHE A 302 7.78 3.17 -11.92
C PHE A 302 6.98 3.22 -13.21
N THR A 303 7.60 2.71 -14.26
CA THR A 303 6.94 2.29 -15.50
C THR A 303 7.34 0.86 -15.83
N TYR A 304 6.73 0.31 -16.87
CA TYR A 304 7.04 -1.04 -17.36
C TYR A 304 7.55 -0.96 -18.79
N LYS A 305 8.69 -1.56 -19.03
CA LYS A 305 9.35 -1.59 -20.34
C LYS A 305 10.03 -2.93 -20.58
N ALA A 306 9.87 -3.46 -21.78
CA ALA A 306 10.49 -4.73 -22.18
C ALA A 306 10.30 -5.86 -21.13
N GLY A 307 9.12 -5.97 -20.55
CA GLY A 307 8.80 -7.00 -19.54
C GLY A 307 9.47 -6.80 -18.18
N LYS A 308 9.93 -5.60 -17.88
CA LYS A 308 10.56 -5.24 -16.59
C LYS A 308 9.95 -3.97 -16.02
N ARG A 309 9.92 -3.89 -14.70
CA ARG A 309 9.59 -2.68 -13.97
C ARG A 309 10.84 -1.78 -13.91
N GLU A 310 10.73 -0.56 -14.39
CA GLU A 310 11.82 0.43 -14.42
C GLU A 310 11.48 1.60 -13.49
N LEU A 311 12.43 1.96 -12.65
CA LEU A 311 12.34 3.12 -11.77
C LEU A 311 12.38 4.41 -12.59
N LEU A 312 11.42 5.31 -12.33
CA LEU A 312 11.41 6.65 -12.91
C LEU A 312 12.03 7.67 -11.95
N LYS A 313 11.50 7.74 -10.73
CA LYS A 313 12.01 8.67 -9.70
C LYS A 313 11.47 8.33 -8.31
N ILE A 314 12.16 8.85 -7.30
CA ILE A 314 11.69 8.86 -5.91
C ILE A 314 11.20 10.28 -5.59
N VAL A 315 10.00 10.37 -4.99
CA VAL A 315 9.37 11.60 -4.52
C VAL A 315 9.34 11.57 -3.00
N ARG A 316 9.84 12.64 -2.38
CA ARG A 316 9.87 12.80 -0.92
C ARG A 316 9.11 14.04 -0.50
#